data_a722688c9b186a0d17e5ab35ca16a3ae
#
_entry.id   a722688c9b186a0d17e5ab35ca16a3ae
#
_cell.length_a   1.000
_cell.length_b   1.000
_cell.length_c   1.000
_cell.angle_alpha   90.00
_cell.angle_beta   90.00
_cell.angle_gamma   90.00
#
_symmetry.space_group_name_H-M   'P 1'
#
loop_
_entity.id
_entity.type
_entity.pdbx_description
1 polymer ?
#
loop_
_entity_poly.entity_id
_entity_poly.type
_entity_poly.pdbx_seq_one_letter_code
_entity_poly.pdbx_strand_id
1 'polypeptide(L)'
;MRQAIFFLCLWSCSLLAGHAQEADEANYDESKIPPYTLPALLKTSDGREITTVQQWEQIRRPELLSVFTEQVYGKMPADKVDVSYKKLDDNHSAVNGSATRKQIEITFSHNGIERKALLLMYLPNHVKTKVPVFLHFNFQGNQTVSSDPDIIPSQYSDRPRGNQASRWPVEKIIDAGYGLATVHYFDFFPDSKDRYAESILALFGHPSEGDIPADGGQAIAAWAWGYSRVMDYLETDWQVDASKIILMGHSRLGKTSLWAGATDPRFAIVISNESGCGGAA
;
A
#
# COMPACT_ATOMS: atom_id res chain seq x y z
N MET A 1 -31.34 53.65 59.46
CA MET A 1 -31.36 53.95 58.00
C MET A 1 -30.06 53.42 57.42
N ARG A 2 -30.09 52.26 56.78
CA ARG A 2 -28.95 51.70 56.02
C ARG A 2 -29.54 51.31 54.62
N GLN A 3 -29.14 52.04 53.63
CA GLN A 3 -29.49 51.72 52.23
C GLN A 3 -28.61 50.60 51.70
N ALA A 4 -29.25 49.51 51.21
CA ALA A 4 -28.61 48.46 50.49
C ALA A 4 -28.59 48.81 48.99
N ILE A 5 -27.42 48.90 48.42
CA ILE A 5 -27.24 49.09 46.97
C ILE A 5 -27.13 47.67 46.34
N PHE A 6 -28.09 47.34 45.49
CA PHE A 6 -28.03 46.13 44.66
C PHE A 6 -27.21 46.39 43.39
N PHE A 7 -26.07 45.73 43.25
CA PHE A 7 -25.33 45.66 41.98
C PHE A 7 -25.92 44.57 41.10
N LEU A 8 -26.50 44.96 40.00
CA LEU A 8 -26.95 44.07 38.93
C LEU A 8 -25.75 43.79 38.00
N CYS A 9 -25.12 42.62 38.08
CA CYS A 9 -24.16 42.18 37.06
C CYS A 9 -24.92 41.61 35.86
N LEU A 10 -24.97 42.37 34.77
CA LEU A 10 -25.36 41.87 33.44
C LEU A 10 -24.26 41.01 32.89
N TRP A 11 -24.49 39.70 32.86
CA TRP A 11 -23.65 38.75 32.18
C TRP A 11 -24.07 38.71 30.71
N SER A 12 -23.30 39.40 29.84
CA SER A 12 -23.43 39.31 28.39
C SER A 12 -22.85 37.97 27.92
N CYS A 13 -23.72 36.97 27.71
CA CYS A 13 -23.39 35.77 26.95
C CYS A 13 -23.17 36.15 25.47
N SER A 14 -21.92 36.31 25.07
CA SER A 14 -21.56 36.39 23.67
C SER A 14 -21.70 34.97 23.07
N LEU A 15 -22.78 34.73 22.37
CA LEU A 15 -22.98 33.59 21.49
C LEU A 15 -21.96 33.69 20.35
N LEU A 16 -20.82 33.04 20.50
CA LEU A 16 -19.95 32.69 19.39
C LEU A 16 -20.72 31.67 18.53
N ALA A 17 -21.45 32.19 17.52
CA ALA A 17 -21.96 31.38 16.43
C ALA A 17 -20.71 30.83 15.70
N GLY A 18 -20.26 29.63 16.10
CA GLY A 18 -19.36 28.85 15.30
C GLY A 18 -20.02 28.60 13.96
N HIS A 19 -19.53 29.19 12.88
CA HIS A 19 -19.86 28.76 11.54
C HIS A 19 -19.34 27.32 11.44
N ALA A 20 -20.25 26.35 11.62
CA ALA A 20 -20.02 25.02 11.13
C ALA A 20 -19.82 25.19 9.62
N GLN A 21 -18.59 24.96 9.15
CA GLN A 21 -18.30 24.87 7.74
C GLN A 21 -19.19 23.72 7.24
N GLU A 22 -20.25 24.05 6.48
CA GLU A 22 -21.05 23.04 5.81
C GLU A 22 -20.06 22.16 5.05
N ALA A 23 -20.00 20.87 5.39
CA ALA A 23 -19.24 19.93 4.60
C ALA A 23 -19.78 20.03 3.18
N ASP A 24 -18.94 20.43 2.22
CA ASP A 24 -19.30 20.50 0.82
C ASP A 24 -19.97 19.18 0.45
N GLU A 25 -21.25 19.23 0.18
CA GLU A 25 -22.03 18.06 -0.21
C GLU A 25 -21.46 17.54 -1.51
N ALA A 26 -21.07 16.25 -1.53
CA ALA A 26 -20.43 15.66 -2.70
C ALA A 26 -21.34 15.85 -3.93
N ASN A 27 -20.79 16.41 -5.01
CA ASN A 27 -21.52 16.62 -6.24
C ASN A 27 -21.65 15.30 -7.02
N TYR A 28 -22.87 14.80 -7.13
CA TYR A 28 -23.21 13.61 -7.93
C TYR A 28 -23.83 13.96 -9.30
N ASP A 29 -23.92 15.24 -9.64
CA ASP A 29 -24.47 15.72 -10.91
C ASP A 29 -23.33 15.95 -11.90
N GLU A 30 -23.12 15.00 -12.80
CA GLU A 30 -22.07 15.07 -13.82
C GLU A 30 -22.19 16.29 -14.74
N SER A 31 -23.40 16.85 -14.92
CA SER A 31 -23.60 18.05 -15.76
C SER A 31 -22.94 19.31 -15.18
N LYS A 32 -22.60 19.30 -13.88
CA LYS A 32 -21.89 20.38 -13.20
C LYS A 32 -20.36 20.27 -13.31
N ILE A 33 -19.84 19.19 -13.89
CA ILE A 33 -18.39 19.04 -14.11
C ILE A 33 -17.99 19.97 -15.26
N PRO A 34 -17.03 20.89 -15.05
CA PRO A 34 -16.55 21.73 -16.13
C PRO A 34 -15.97 20.89 -17.29
N PRO A 35 -16.14 21.31 -18.54
CA PRO A 35 -15.50 20.66 -19.66
C PRO A 35 -13.98 20.55 -19.45
N TYR A 36 -13.44 19.38 -19.66
CA TYR A 36 -11.99 19.14 -19.56
C TYR A 36 -11.49 18.33 -20.75
N THR A 37 -10.19 18.46 -21.03
CA THR A 37 -9.52 17.67 -22.05
C THR A 37 -8.44 16.83 -21.38
N LEU A 38 -8.49 15.51 -21.61
CA LEU A 38 -7.44 14.62 -21.12
C LEU A 38 -6.12 14.90 -21.86
N PRO A 39 -4.99 14.88 -21.14
CA PRO A 39 -3.68 14.97 -21.77
C PRO A 39 -3.49 13.85 -22.79
N ALA A 40 -2.93 14.18 -23.96
CA ALA A 40 -2.63 13.20 -25.00
C ALA A 40 -1.58 12.20 -24.48
N LEU A 41 -1.92 10.91 -24.43
CA LEU A 41 -1.03 9.87 -23.92
C LEU A 41 0.25 9.74 -24.76
N LEU A 42 0.10 9.75 -26.08
CA LEU A 42 1.19 9.58 -27.07
C LEU A 42 1.77 10.92 -27.55
N LYS A 43 1.82 11.91 -26.67
CA LYS A 43 2.42 13.21 -26.94
C LYS A 43 3.19 13.69 -25.72
N THR A 44 4.43 14.14 -25.92
CA THR A 44 5.24 14.71 -24.84
C THR A 44 4.72 16.09 -24.41
N SER A 45 5.17 16.58 -23.26
CA SER A 45 4.79 17.92 -22.75
C SER A 45 5.22 19.04 -23.68
N ASP A 46 6.33 18.87 -24.44
CA ASP A 46 6.82 19.81 -25.45
C ASP A 46 6.13 19.66 -26.82
N GLY A 47 5.12 18.77 -26.93
CA GLY A 47 4.29 18.63 -28.12
C GLY A 47 4.77 17.61 -29.16
N ARG A 48 5.82 16.84 -28.91
CA ARG A 48 6.35 15.82 -29.83
C ARG A 48 5.44 14.58 -29.82
N GLU A 49 5.09 14.09 -31.00
CA GLU A 49 4.32 12.87 -31.19
C GLU A 49 5.19 11.63 -30.90
N ILE A 50 4.59 10.64 -30.23
CA ILE A 50 5.16 9.33 -29.91
C ILE A 50 4.53 8.31 -30.86
N THR A 51 5.30 7.78 -31.78
CA THR A 51 4.82 6.91 -32.86
C THR A 51 5.43 5.51 -32.83
N THR A 52 6.42 5.26 -31.96
CA THR A 52 7.10 3.97 -31.83
C THR A 52 7.19 3.52 -30.38
N VAL A 53 7.29 2.19 -30.18
CA VAL A 53 7.53 1.60 -28.86
C VAL A 53 8.83 2.14 -28.26
N GLN A 54 9.87 2.30 -29.06
CA GLN A 54 11.15 2.84 -28.58
C GLN A 54 11.00 4.28 -28.04
N GLN A 55 10.26 5.15 -28.73
CA GLN A 55 9.98 6.50 -28.26
C GLN A 55 9.15 6.48 -26.96
N TRP A 56 8.20 5.56 -26.87
CA TRP A 56 7.44 5.36 -25.63
C TRP A 56 8.37 5.00 -24.46
N GLU A 57 9.18 3.94 -24.61
CA GLU A 57 10.03 3.43 -23.53
C GLU A 57 11.14 4.42 -23.12
N GLN A 58 11.71 5.13 -24.08
CA GLN A 58 12.87 5.99 -23.83
C GLN A 58 12.52 7.46 -23.53
N ILE A 59 11.32 7.92 -23.91
CA ILE A 59 10.95 9.34 -23.80
C ILE A 59 9.67 9.49 -22.97
N ARG A 60 8.54 8.98 -23.49
CA ARG A 60 7.24 9.31 -22.90
C ARG A 60 7.00 8.63 -21.57
N ARG A 61 7.31 7.35 -21.45
CA ARG A 61 7.15 6.60 -20.19
C ARG A 61 7.99 7.21 -19.04
N PRO A 62 9.30 7.51 -19.20
CA PRO A 62 10.08 8.22 -18.20
C PRO A 62 9.51 9.59 -17.84
N GLU A 63 9.04 10.37 -18.83
CA GLU A 63 8.40 11.67 -18.58
C GLU A 63 7.14 11.53 -17.72
N LEU A 64 6.27 10.56 -18.02
CA LEU A 64 5.09 10.30 -17.22
C LEU A 64 5.44 9.84 -15.79
N LEU A 65 6.41 8.93 -15.64
CA LEU A 65 6.87 8.49 -14.33
C LEU A 65 7.41 9.66 -13.50
N SER A 66 8.15 10.59 -14.12
CA SER A 66 8.63 11.81 -13.45
C SER A 66 7.47 12.67 -12.94
N VAL A 67 6.45 12.91 -13.80
CA VAL A 67 5.26 13.67 -13.41
C VAL A 67 4.53 13.02 -12.23
N PHE A 68 4.30 11.71 -12.26
CA PHE A 68 3.63 11.01 -11.15
C PHE A 68 4.50 10.99 -9.89
N THR A 69 5.82 10.87 -10.02
CA THR A 69 6.75 10.94 -8.90
C THR A 69 6.73 12.32 -8.24
N GLU A 70 6.76 13.39 -9.04
CA GLU A 70 6.89 14.76 -8.53
C GLU A 70 5.58 15.35 -8.04
N GLN A 71 4.45 14.98 -8.65
CA GLN A 71 3.17 15.66 -8.45
C GLN A 71 2.11 14.82 -7.73
N VAL A 72 2.27 13.49 -7.64
CA VAL A 72 1.21 12.60 -7.15
C VAL A 72 1.66 11.70 -6.00
N TYR A 73 2.67 10.85 -6.21
CA TYR A 73 3.01 9.80 -5.26
C TYR A 73 4.24 10.12 -4.41
N GLY A 74 5.10 11.02 -4.90
CA GLY A 74 6.36 11.39 -4.27
C GLY A 74 7.49 10.39 -4.53
N LYS A 75 8.69 10.83 -4.21
CA LYS A 75 9.96 10.16 -4.47
C LYS A 75 10.42 9.37 -3.27
N MET A 76 10.63 8.08 -3.43
CA MET A 76 11.31 7.31 -2.39
C MET A 76 12.81 7.61 -2.42
N PRO A 77 13.46 7.69 -1.23
CA PRO A 77 14.91 7.83 -1.15
C PRO A 77 15.62 6.69 -1.89
N ALA A 78 16.74 7.02 -2.55
CA ALA A 78 17.51 6.07 -3.34
C ALA A 78 18.56 5.29 -2.51
N ASP A 79 18.65 5.60 -1.22
CA ASP A 79 19.61 4.98 -0.32
C ASP A 79 19.41 3.47 -0.25
N LYS A 80 20.54 2.76 -0.26
CA LYS A 80 20.51 1.31 -0.15
C LYS A 80 20.19 0.89 1.29
N VAL A 81 19.17 0.08 1.43
CA VAL A 81 18.76 -0.54 2.69
C VAL A 81 19.27 -1.99 2.72
N ASP A 82 19.87 -2.39 3.82
CA ASP A 82 20.20 -3.79 4.05
C ASP A 82 18.92 -4.58 4.34
N VAL A 83 18.77 -5.71 3.66
CA VAL A 83 17.58 -6.57 3.78
C VAL A 83 18.00 -7.97 4.17
N SER A 84 17.37 -8.52 5.19
CA SER A 84 17.56 -9.92 5.59
C SER A 84 16.22 -10.64 5.76
N TYR A 85 16.23 -11.94 5.59
CA TYR A 85 15.05 -12.79 5.64
C TYR A 85 15.22 -13.87 6.71
N LYS A 86 14.22 -14.04 7.56
CA LYS A 86 14.16 -15.11 8.55
C LYS A 86 12.88 -15.90 8.37
N LYS A 87 13.00 -17.17 8.02
CA LYS A 87 11.86 -18.08 7.98
C LYS A 87 11.42 -18.41 9.41
N LEU A 88 10.20 -18.02 9.76
CA LEU A 88 9.60 -18.27 11.08
C LEU A 88 8.72 -19.51 11.08
N ASP A 89 8.13 -19.85 9.92
CA ASP A 89 7.24 -20.99 9.75
C ASP A 89 7.37 -21.57 8.34
N ASP A 90 7.22 -22.90 8.24
CA ASP A 90 7.24 -23.67 6.97
C ASP A 90 6.41 -24.93 7.17
N ASN A 91 5.08 -24.80 7.10
CA ASN A 91 4.15 -25.89 7.35
C ASN A 91 3.58 -26.45 6.04
N HIS A 92 3.98 -27.67 5.70
CA HIS A 92 3.55 -28.37 4.48
C HIS A 92 2.13 -28.96 4.55
N SER A 93 1.45 -28.85 5.69
CA SER A 93 0.12 -29.42 5.93
C SER A 93 -0.97 -28.36 6.09
N ALA A 94 -0.70 -27.11 5.72
CA ALA A 94 -1.67 -26.03 5.76
C ALA A 94 -2.82 -26.28 4.76
N VAL A 95 -3.99 -25.64 5.00
CA VAL A 95 -5.18 -25.74 4.17
C VAL A 95 -5.56 -27.23 3.96
N ASN A 96 -5.71 -27.95 5.07
CA ASN A 96 -6.04 -29.39 5.08
C ASN A 96 -5.05 -30.24 4.25
N GLY A 97 -3.78 -29.87 4.21
CA GLY A 97 -2.72 -30.58 3.48
C GLY A 97 -2.59 -30.19 2.00
N SER A 98 -3.42 -29.29 1.49
CA SER A 98 -3.36 -28.84 0.08
C SER A 98 -2.30 -27.78 -0.18
N ALA A 99 -1.81 -27.10 0.86
CA ALA A 99 -0.83 -26.02 0.74
C ALA A 99 0.34 -26.12 1.72
N THR A 100 1.45 -25.53 1.33
CA THR A 100 2.55 -25.15 2.22
C THR A 100 2.33 -23.69 2.65
N ARG A 101 2.22 -23.46 3.98
CA ARG A 101 2.26 -22.11 4.55
C ARG A 101 3.71 -21.76 4.89
N LYS A 102 4.13 -20.57 4.49
CA LYS A 102 5.42 -19.98 4.91
C LYS A 102 5.17 -18.63 5.58
N GLN A 103 5.90 -18.33 6.65
CA GLN A 103 5.88 -17.02 7.27
C GLN A 103 7.32 -16.52 7.40
N ILE A 104 7.59 -15.37 6.81
CA ILE A 104 8.94 -14.83 6.65
C ILE A 104 8.98 -13.44 7.29
N GLU A 105 9.84 -13.27 8.27
CA GLU A 105 10.20 -11.94 8.77
C GLU A 105 11.22 -11.34 7.79
N ILE A 106 10.88 -10.20 7.23
CA ILE A 106 11.75 -9.37 6.40
C ILE A 106 12.23 -8.23 7.27
N THR A 107 13.53 -8.12 7.50
CA THR A 107 14.13 -7.03 8.27
C THR A 107 14.85 -6.07 7.33
N PHE A 108 14.54 -4.80 7.45
CA PHE A 108 15.15 -3.67 6.75
C PHE A 108 16.01 -2.90 7.74
N SER A 109 17.29 -2.68 7.44
CA SER A 109 18.22 -1.97 8.31
C SER A 109 18.95 -0.87 7.54
N HIS A 110 18.95 0.34 8.10
CA HIS A 110 19.69 1.47 7.57
C HIS A 110 19.93 2.51 8.69
N ASN A 111 21.11 3.11 8.73
CA ASN A 111 21.48 4.16 9.71
C ASN A 111 21.23 3.77 11.18
N GLY A 112 21.40 2.49 11.53
CA GLY A 112 21.16 2.00 12.89
C GLY A 112 19.69 1.85 13.28
N ILE A 113 18.77 2.03 12.33
CA ILE A 113 17.33 1.81 12.51
C ILE A 113 16.93 0.51 11.82
N GLU A 114 16.05 -0.25 12.46
CA GLU A 114 15.44 -1.46 11.88
C GLU A 114 13.94 -1.32 11.76
N ARG A 115 13.39 -1.88 10.68
CA ARG A 115 11.95 -2.08 10.47
C ARG A 115 11.70 -3.48 9.97
N LYS A 116 10.54 -4.03 10.31
CA LYS A 116 10.20 -5.41 9.99
C LYS A 116 8.85 -5.51 9.31
N ALA A 117 8.77 -6.41 8.35
CA ALA A 117 7.50 -6.81 7.74
C ALA A 117 7.34 -8.33 7.84
N LEU A 118 6.12 -8.79 8.07
CA LEU A 118 5.80 -10.20 8.17
C LEU A 118 5.06 -10.66 6.91
N LEU A 119 5.74 -11.39 6.06
CA LEU A 119 5.18 -11.99 4.85
C LEU A 119 4.54 -13.34 5.20
N LEU A 120 3.24 -13.47 4.88
CA LEU A 120 2.52 -14.74 4.90
C LEU A 120 2.35 -15.24 3.47
N MET A 121 2.68 -16.51 3.23
CA MET A 121 2.52 -17.17 1.94
C MET A 121 1.79 -18.50 2.07
N TYR A 122 0.99 -18.82 1.07
CA TYR A 122 0.45 -20.17 0.82
C TYR A 122 0.82 -20.59 -0.60
N LEU A 123 1.39 -21.77 -0.74
CA LEU A 123 1.79 -22.36 -2.03
C LEU A 123 1.14 -23.74 -2.21
N PRO A 124 0.56 -24.08 -3.37
CA PRO A 124 -0.12 -25.35 -3.60
C PRO A 124 0.83 -26.55 -3.60
N ASN A 125 0.52 -27.58 -2.84
CA ASN A 125 1.33 -28.81 -2.75
C ASN A 125 1.22 -29.71 -3.97
N HIS A 126 0.12 -29.64 -4.72
CA HIS A 126 -0.13 -30.47 -5.89
C HIS A 126 0.64 -29.99 -7.13
N VAL A 127 1.06 -28.75 -7.19
CA VAL A 127 1.86 -28.21 -8.30
C VAL A 127 3.33 -28.61 -8.13
N LYS A 128 3.91 -29.26 -9.14
CA LYS A 128 5.28 -29.77 -9.11
C LYS A 128 6.30 -28.87 -9.82
N THR A 129 5.85 -27.78 -10.39
CA THR A 129 6.64 -26.74 -11.04
C THR A 129 6.64 -25.47 -10.19
N LYS A 130 7.38 -24.45 -10.60
CA LYS A 130 7.29 -23.13 -9.98
C LYS A 130 5.88 -22.56 -10.13
N VAL A 131 5.41 -21.87 -9.11
CA VAL A 131 4.02 -21.45 -8.93
C VAL A 131 3.89 -19.94 -9.20
N PRO A 132 2.95 -19.49 -10.05
CA PRO A 132 2.58 -18.07 -10.12
C PRO A 132 1.91 -17.65 -8.80
N VAL A 133 2.17 -16.42 -8.35
CA VAL A 133 1.73 -15.95 -7.03
C VAL A 133 0.95 -14.65 -7.13
N PHE A 134 -0.22 -14.59 -6.48
CA PHE A 134 -0.91 -13.35 -6.19
C PHE A 134 -0.25 -12.67 -4.99
N LEU A 135 0.25 -11.45 -5.17
CA LEU A 135 0.76 -10.59 -4.11
C LEU A 135 -0.23 -9.48 -3.83
N HIS A 136 -0.76 -9.43 -2.61
CA HIS A 136 -1.71 -8.42 -2.18
C HIS A 136 -1.48 -8.06 -0.71
N PHE A 137 -1.25 -6.77 -0.39
CA PHE A 137 -1.20 -6.33 1.00
C PHE A 137 -2.59 -6.31 1.63
N ASN A 138 -2.70 -6.69 2.90
CA ASN A 138 -3.94 -6.69 3.63
C ASN A 138 -4.06 -5.47 4.58
N PHE A 139 -5.31 -5.07 4.87
CA PHE A 139 -5.62 -3.91 5.72
C PHE A 139 -5.72 -4.22 7.21
N GLN A 140 -5.84 -5.48 7.60
CA GLN A 140 -6.28 -5.81 8.95
C GLN A 140 -5.37 -6.80 9.69
N GLY A 141 -4.19 -7.08 9.14
CA GLY A 141 -3.22 -8.02 9.68
C GLY A 141 -3.37 -9.43 9.10
N ASN A 142 -2.25 -10.13 8.99
CA ASN A 142 -2.17 -11.44 8.34
C ASN A 142 -3.12 -12.47 8.95
N GLN A 143 -3.34 -12.43 10.28
CA GLN A 143 -4.26 -13.33 10.98
C GLN A 143 -5.71 -13.24 10.50
N THR A 144 -6.07 -12.16 9.81
CA THR A 144 -7.47 -11.94 9.39
C THR A 144 -7.81 -12.63 8.07
N VAL A 145 -6.81 -13.03 7.27
CA VAL A 145 -7.03 -13.57 5.92
C VAL A 145 -7.52 -15.01 5.93
N SER A 146 -7.27 -15.75 7.01
CA SER A 146 -7.72 -17.14 7.18
C SER A 146 -7.96 -17.43 8.66
N SER A 147 -8.78 -18.45 8.94
CA SER A 147 -9.00 -18.98 10.29
C SER A 147 -7.85 -19.88 10.78
N ASP A 148 -6.82 -20.10 9.97
CA ASP A 148 -5.65 -20.91 10.31
C ASP A 148 -5.01 -20.41 11.62
N PRO A 149 -4.96 -21.26 12.70
CA PRO A 149 -4.56 -20.84 14.05
C PRO A 149 -3.10 -20.43 14.14
N ASP A 150 -2.26 -20.94 13.26
CA ASP A 150 -0.81 -20.75 13.32
C ASP A 150 -0.31 -19.51 12.55
N ILE A 151 -1.20 -18.75 11.90
CA ILE A 151 -0.80 -17.46 11.32
C ILE A 151 -0.34 -16.54 12.45
N ILE A 152 0.88 -16.03 12.34
CA ILE A 152 1.43 -15.06 13.28
C ILE A 152 0.64 -13.73 13.14
N PRO A 153 0.05 -13.21 14.23
CA PRO A 153 -0.73 -11.99 14.16
C PRO A 153 0.16 -10.77 13.92
N SER A 154 -0.39 -9.76 13.24
CA SER A 154 0.25 -8.46 13.13
C SER A 154 0.28 -7.76 14.49
N GLN A 155 1.41 -7.16 14.85
CA GLN A 155 1.56 -6.34 16.04
C GLN A 155 0.72 -5.05 16.02
N TYR A 156 0.23 -4.67 14.85
CA TYR A 156 -0.55 -3.45 14.62
C TYR A 156 -2.07 -3.70 14.54
N SER A 157 -2.53 -4.93 14.80
CA SER A 157 -3.93 -5.27 14.63
C SER A 157 -4.41 -6.28 15.66
N ASP A 158 -5.45 -5.92 16.39
CA ASP A 158 -6.19 -6.75 17.34
C ASP A 158 -7.40 -7.45 16.69
N ARG A 159 -7.55 -7.35 15.38
CA ARG A 159 -8.68 -7.92 14.66
C ARG A 159 -8.73 -9.44 14.80
N PRO A 160 -9.93 -10.01 15.00
CA PRO A 160 -10.09 -11.44 15.14
C PRO A 160 -9.56 -12.23 13.95
N ARG A 161 -8.99 -13.39 14.24
CA ARG A 161 -8.52 -14.34 13.24
C ARG A 161 -9.63 -14.71 12.27
N GLY A 162 -9.33 -14.73 10.97
CA GLY A 162 -10.25 -15.13 9.92
C GLY A 162 -11.40 -14.17 9.65
N ASN A 163 -11.47 -13.00 10.30
CA ASN A 163 -12.61 -12.09 10.09
C ASN A 163 -12.70 -11.50 8.67
N GLN A 164 -11.67 -11.64 7.87
CA GLN A 164 -11.65 -11.27 6.45
C GLN A 164 -11.60 -12.48 5.50
N ALA A 165 -11.69 -13.70 6.00
CA ALA A 165 -11.54 -14.91 5.18
C ALA A 165 -12.48 -14.97 3.97
N SER A 166 -13.69 -14.39 4.07
CA SER A 166 -14.62 -14.30 2.94
C SER A 166 -14.11 -13.46 1.76
N ARG A 167 -13.16 -12.55 2.02
CA ARG A 167 -12.50 -11.71 0.99
C ARG A 167 -11.18 -12.29 0.51
N TRP A 168 -10.70 -13.34 1.17
CA TRP A 168 -9.43 -13.99 0.89
C TRP A 168 -9.67 -15.47 0.56
N PRO A 169 -10.04 -15.81 -0.69
CA PRO A 169 -10.40 -17.17 -1.07
C PRO A 169 -9.16 -18.06 -1.21
N VAL A 170 -8.41 -18.25 -0.11
CA VAL A 170 -7.12 -18.98 -0.09
C VAL A 170 -7.25 -20.35 -0.72
N GLU A 171 -8.25 -21.16 -0.31
CA GLU A 171 -8.46 -22.49 -0.84
C GLU A 171 -8.68 -22.49 -2.36
N LYS A 172 -9.51 -21.58 -2.88
CA LYS A 172 -9.76 -21.48 -4.33
C LYS A 172 -8.52 -21.09 -5.12
N ILE A 173 -7.66 -20.21 -4.56
CA ILE A 173 -6.41 -19.80 -5.18
C ILE A 173 -5.47 -21.01 -5.25
N ILE A 174 -5.33 -21.74 -4.15
CA ILE A 174 -4.49 -22.94 -4.04
C ILE A 174 -4.98 -24.03 -4.99
N ASP A 175 -6.29 -24.33 -5.00
CA ASP A 175 -6.90 -25.36 -5.87
C ASP A 175 -6.69 -25.03 -7.35
N ALA A 176 -6.70 -23.76 -7.72
CA ALA A 176 -6.42 -23.29 -9.07
C ALA A 176 -4.93 -23.34 -9.46
N GLY A 177 -4.04 -23.77 -8.55
CA GLY A 177 -2.61 -23.90 -8.81
C GLY A 177 -1.80 -22.61 -8.66
N TYR A 178 -2.36 -21.61 -8.01
CA TYR A 178 -1.67 -20.34 -7.69
C TYR A 178 -1.25 -20.28 -6.23
N GLY A 179 -0.19 -19.54 -5.95
CA GLY A 179 0.18 -19.13 -4.61
C GLY A 179 -0.49 -17.79 -4.21
N LEU A 180 -0.52 -17.55 -2.92
CA LEU A 180 -0.92 -16.29 -2.31
C LEU A 180 0.22 -15.78 -1.42
N ALA A 181 0.54 -14.49 -1.53
CA ALA A 181 1.47 -13.78 -0.67
C ALA A 181 0.82 -12.49 -0.15
N THR A 182 0.93 -12.25 1.16
CA THR A 182 0.35 -11.05 1.77
C THR A 182 1.19 -10.53 2.94
N VAL A 183 1.16 -9.21 3.12
CA VAL A 183 1.77 -8.50 4.25
C VAL A 183 0.75 -7.49 4.77
N HIS A 184 0.74 -7.23 6.07
CA HIS A 184 -0.02 -6.12 6.61
C HIS A 184 0.62 -4.79 6.17
N TYR A 185 -0.13 -3.93 5.49
CA TYR A 185 0.39 -2.70 4.90
C TYR A 185 1.03 -1.75 5.93
N PHE A 186 0.60 -1.83 7.20
CA PHE A 186 1.16 -1.09 8.32
C PHE A 186 2.63 -1.44 8.61
N ASP A 187 3.10 -2.61 8.22
CA ASP A 187 4.50 -2.99 8.39
C ASP A 187 5.45 -2.07 7.59
N PHE A 188 4.93 -1.42 6.54
CA PHE A 188 5.68 -0.43 5.76
C PHE A 188 5.33 1.01 6.13
N PHE A 189 4.04 1.32 6.29
CA PHE A 189 3.59 2.63 6.72
C PHE A 189 2.25 2.52 7.47
N PRO A 190 2.19 2.97 8.74
CA PRO A 190 1.00 2.82 9.60
C PRO A 190 -0.19 3.71 9.26
N ASP A 191 -0.28 4.31 8.08
CA ASP A 191 -1.41 5.12 7.60
C ASP A 191 -1.95 6.12 8.64
N SER A 192 -1.03 6.77 9.34
CA SER A 192 -1.32 7.73 10.40
C SER A 192 -0.26 8.82 10.42
N LYS A 193 -0.70 10.08 10.55
CA LYS A 193 0.20 11.26 10.64
C LYS A 193 1.12 11.24 11.85
N ASP A 194 0.68 10.60 12.94
CA ASP A 194 1.43 10.58 14.20
C ASP A 194 2.41 9.40 14.30
N ARG A 195 2.49 8.54 13.26
CA ARG A 195 3.25 7.27 13.31
C ARG A 195 4.33 7.13 12.25
N TYR A 196 4.79 8.23 11.68
CA TYR A 196 5.88 8.22 10.70
C TYR A 196 7.15 7.53 11.23
N ALA A 197 7.46 7.74 12.52
CA ALA A 197 8.59 7.11 13.18
C ALA A 197 8.55 5.57 13.19
N GLU A 198 7.39 4.96 12.99
CA GLU A 198 7.22 3.51 12.89
C GLU A 198 7.28 3.01 11.44
N SER A 199 7.23 3.92 10.46
CA SER A 199 7.26 3.59 9.03
C SER A 199 8.67 3.28 8.55
N ILE A 200 8.77 2.73 7.34
CA ILE A 200 10.05 2.53 6.65
C ILE A 200 10.71 3.86 6.27
N LEU A 201 9.98 4.96 6.25
CA LEU A 201 10.53 6.29 5.96
C LEU A 201 11.53 6.75 7.03
N ALA A 202 11.38 6.28 8.27
CA ALA A 202 12.33 6.55 9.34
C ALA A 202 13.74 6.00 9.04
N LEU A 203 13.86 4.91 8.27
CA LEU A 203 15.15 4.37 7.81
C LEU A 203 15.95 5.43 7.04
N PHE A 204 15.25 6.31 6.33
CA PHE A 204 15.83 7.34 5.47
C PHE A 204 15.93 8.71 6.16
N GLY A 205 15.75 8.77 7.48
CA GLY A 205 15.82 10.01 8.24
C GLY A 205 14.55 10.85 8.23
N HIS A 206 13.39 10.25 7.89
CA HIS A 206 12.09 10.90 7.86
C HIS A 206 11.14 10.33 8.93
N PRO A 207 11.41 10.53 10.23
CA PRO A 207 10.59 10.01 11.32
C PRO A 207 9.30 10.82 11.56
N SER A 208 9.11 11.96 10.89
CA SER A 208 7.90 12.77 10.95
C SER A 208 7.48 13.30 9.58
N GLU A 209 6.22 13.75 9.44
CA GLU A 209 5.73 14.36 8.20
C GLU A 209 6.56 15.60 7.80
N GLY A 210 7.02 16.37 8.79
CA GLY A 210 7.81 17.58 8.56
C GLY A 210 9.22 17.32 8.05
N ASP A 211 9.73 16.10 8.15
CA ASP A 211 11.06 15.73 7.64
C ASP A 211 11.02 15.35 6.16
N ILE A 212 9.83 15.15 5.59
CA ILE A 212 9.67 14.71 4.20
C ILE A 212 9.89 15.91 3.26
N PRO A 213 10.79 15.80 2.26
CA PRO A 213 10.92 16.81 1.22
C PRO A 213 9.58 17.09 0.50
N ALA A 214 9.42 18.27 -0.09
CA ALA A 214 8.19 18.63 -0.78
C ALA A 214 7.80 17.67 -1.91
N ASP A 215 8.78 17.01 -2.56
CA ASP A 215 8.61 15.98 -3.58
C ASP A 215 8.80 14.55 -3.01
N GLY A 216 8.90 14.42 -1.68
CA GLY A 216 9.15 13.14 -1.00
C GLY A 216 7.94 12.23 -0.97
N GLY A 217 8.20 10.94 -1.07
CA GLY A 217 7.17 9.89 -1.02
C GLY A 217 6.61 9.71 0.39
N GLN A 218 5.31 9.53 0.46
CA GLN A 218 4.58 9.23 1.69
C GLN A 218 3.99 7.81 1.62
N ALA A 219 2.81 7.61 2.20
CA ALA A 219 2.19 6.31 2.38
C ALA A 219 2.15 5.45 1.09
N ILE A 220 1.64 5.99 -0.03
CA ILE A 220 1.52 5.24 -1.29
C ILE A 220 2.90 4.82 -1.82
N ALA A 221 3.88 5.73 -1.78
CA ALA A 221 5.24 5.43 -2.22
C ALA A 221 5.92 4.40 -1.30
N ALA A 222 5.74 4.52 0.03
CA ALA A 222 6.27 3.58 1.01
C ALA A 222 5.68 2.16 0.82
N TRP A 223 4.38 2.04 0.60
CA TRP A 223 3.74 0.74 0.32
C TRP A 223 4.16 0.17 -1.03
N ALA A 224 4.33 1.01 -2.08
CA ALA A 224 4.82 0.57 -3.37
C ALA A 224 6.28 0.06 -3.29
N TRP A 225 7.12 0.77 -2.52
CA TRP A 225 8.46 0.29 -2.18
C TRP A 225 8.41 -1.06 -1.47
N GLY A 226 7.47 -1.21 -0.53
CA GLY A 226 7.23 -2.47 0.18
C GLY A 226 6.90 -3.63 -0.76
N TYR A 227 6.06 -3.42 -1.77
CA TYR A 227 5.77 -4.44 -2.78
C TYR A 227 7.04 -4.89 -3.51
N SER A 228 7.91 -3.96 -3.91
CA SER A 228 9.20 -4.30 -4.53
C SER A 228 10.12 -5.08 -3.59
N ARG A 229 10.12 -4.77 -2.29
CA ARG A 229 10.92 -5.54 -1.30
C ARG A 229 10.38 -6.95 -1.07
N VAL A 230 9.06 -7.14 -1.11
CA VAL A 230 8.48 -8.49 -1.09
C VAL A 230 8.80 -9.24 -2.38
N MET A 231 8.79 -8.55 -3.54
CA MET A 231 9.21 -9.14 -4.82
C MET A 231 10.65 -9.65 -4.75
N ASP A 232 11.58 -8.92 -4.11
CA ASP A 232 12.97 -9.36 -3.92
C ASP A 232 13.04 -10.70 -3.17
N TYR A 233 12.20 -10.93 -2.15
CA TYR A 233 12.10 -12.21 -1.48
C TYR A 233 11.53 -13.31 -2.40
N LEU A 234 10.44 -13.01 -3.12
CA LEU A 234 9.78 -13.98 -4.01
C LEU A 234 10.73 -14.51 -5.09
N GLU A 235 11.67 -13.70 -5.55
CA GLU A 235 12.73 -14.13 -6.49
C GLU A 235 13.69 -15.17 -5.87
N THR A 236 13.83 -15.20 -4.55
CA THR A 236 14.69 -16.15 -3.83
C THR A 236 14.00 -17.48 -3.52
N ASP A 237 12.66 -17.53 -3.54
CA ASP A 237 11.93 -18.76 -3.21
C ASP A 237 11.86 -19.71 -4.41
N TRP A 238 12.48 -20.88 -4.28
CA TRP A 238 12.61 -21.86 -5.36
C TRP A 238 11.27 -22.40 -5.88
N GLN A 239 10.18 -22.32 -5.09
CA GLN A 239 8.85 -22.77 -5.47
C GLN A 239 8.08 -21.70 -6.25
N VAL A 240 8.52 -20.45 -6.24
CA VAL A 240 7.83 -19.33 -6.86
C VAL A 240 8.31 -19.12 -8.30
N ASP A 241 7.38 -18.93 -9.22
CA ASP A 241 7.66 -18.42 -10.56
C ASP A 241 7.68 -16.88 -10.51
N ALA A 242 8.85 -16.33 -10.21
CA ALA A 242 9.02 -14.89 -10.07
C ALA A 242 8.71 -14.10 -11.37
N SER A 243 8.69 -14.75 -12.52
CA SER A 243 8.26 -14.12 -13.79
C SER A 243 6.74 -14.02 -13.92
N LYS A 244 5.98 -14.55 -12.96
CA LYS A 244 4.51 -14.60 -12.97
C LYS A 244 3.90 -14.12 -11.66
N ILE A 245 4.44 -13.04 -11.10
CA ILE A 245 3.84 -12.39 -9.94
C ILE A 245 2.71 -11.48 -10.39
N ILE A 246 1.52 -11.72 -9.83
CA ILE A 246 0.30 -10.97 -10.08
C ILE A 246 0.12 -10.03 -8.89
N LEU A 247 0.43 -8.76 -9.08
CA LEU A 247 0.26 -7.73 -8.08
C LEU A 247 -1.19 -7.27 -8.05
N MET A 248 -1.82 -7.28 -6.88
CA MET A 248 -3.19 -6.84 -6.72
C MET A 248 -3.31 -5.85 -5.56
N GLY A 249 -4.23 -4.92 -5.67
CA GLY A 249 -4.59 -4.02 -4.58
C GLY A 249 -6.04 -3.54 -4.66
N HIS A 250 -6.61 -3.21 -3.50
CA HIS A 250 -7.95 -2.65 -3.37
C HIS A 250 -7.87 -1.25 -2.75
N SER A 251 -8.74 -0.33 -3.19
CA SER A 251 -8.81 1.03 -2.68
C SER A 251 -7.44 1.73 -2.76
N ARG A 252 -6.95 2.34 -1.68
CA ARG A 252 -5.62 2.96 -1.63
C ARG A 252 -4.47 1.99 -1.97
N LEU A 253 -4.61 0.71 -1.67
CA LEU A 253 -3.66 -0.30 -2.11
C LEU A 253 -3.82 -0.65 -3.60
N GLY A 254 -4.98 -0.37 -4.21
CA GLY A 254 -5.17 -0.43 -5.67
C GLY A 254 -4.32 0.59 -6.41
N LYS A 255 -4.32 1.87 -5.96
CA LYS A 255 -3.40 2.87 -6.53
C LYS A 255 -1.93 2.57 -6.20
N THR A 256 -1.66 1.97 -5.04
CA THR A 256 -0.32 1.50 -4.68
C THR A 256 0.17 0.41 -5.63
N SER A 257 -0.70 -0.56 -5.98
CA SER A 257 -0.32 -1.61 -6.94
C SER A 257 -0.07 -1.05 -8.34
N LEU A 258 -0.85 -0.06 -8.79
CA LEU A 258 -0.57 0.65 -10.05
C LEU A 258 0.80 1.32 -10.02
N TRP A 259 1.11 2.05 -8.94
CA TRP A 259 2.39 2.73 -8.81
C TRP A 259 3.56 1.76 -8.71
N ALA A 260 3.43 0.69 -7.92
CA ALA A 260 4.44 -0.36 -7.82
C ALA A 260 4.69 -1.02 -9.18
N GLY A 261 3.63 -1.39 -9.92
CA GLY A 261 3.78 -1.98 -11.26
C GLY A 261 4.32 -1.03 -12.32
N ALA A 262 4.08 0.28 -12.18
CA ALA A 262 4.65 1.28 -13.07
C ALA A 262 6.16 1.48 -12.82
N THR A 263 6.62 1.34 -11.57
CA THR A 263 8.02 1.58 -11.17
C THR A 263 8.86 0.31 -11.08
N ASP A 264 8.24 -0.86 -10.99
CA ASP A 264 8.92 -2.16 -10.92
C ASP A 264 8.40 -3.11 -12.01
N PRO A 265 9.14 -3.29 -13.12
CA PRO A 265 8.70 -4.07 -14.27
C PRO A 265 8.70 -5.59 -14.03
N ARG A 266 9.09 -6.08 -12.85
CA ARG A 266 9.09 -7.51 -12.53
C ARG A 266 7.68 -8.07 -12.31
N PHE A 267 6.69 -7.23 -12.00
CA PHE A 267 5.30 -7.65 -11.89
C PHE A 267 4.71 -7.95 -13.25
N ALA A 268 4.27 -9.20 -13.46
CA ALA A 268 3.73 -9.67 -14.74
C ALA A 268 2.33 -9.12 -15.04
N ILE A 269 1.51 -8.98 -14.02
CA ILE A 269 0.14 -8.45 -14.10
C ILE A 269 -0.08 -7.53 -12.90
N VAL A 270 -0.78 -6.43 -13.14
CA VAL A 270 -1.21 -5.50 -12.09
C VAL A 270 -2.73 -5.38 -12.11
N ILE A 271 -3.36 -5.64 -10.97
CA ILE A 271 -4.82 -5.55 -10.77
C ILE A 271 -5.09 -4.43 -9.77
N SER A 272 -5.74 -3.38 -10.24
CA SER A 272 -6.20 -2.25 -9.42
C SER A 272 -7.71 -2.33 -9.25
N ASN A 273 -8.16 -2.65 -8.03
CA ASN A 273 -9.58 -2.75 -7.72
C ASN A 273 -10.03 -1.51 -6.95
N GLU A 274 -11.02 -0.77 -7.51
CA GLU A 274 -11.64 0.40 -6.89
C GLU A 274 -10.63 1.38 -6.29
N SER A 275 -9.62 1.73 -7.08
CA SER A 275 -8.47 2.52 -6.59
C SER A 275 -8.80 3.99 -6.32
N GLY A 276 -9.91 4.48 -6.84
CA GLY A 276 -10.42 5.81 -6.57
C GLY A 276 -9.51 6.95 -7.07
N CYS A 277 -9.75 8.14 -6.56
CA CYS A 277 -9.02 9.36 -6.91
C CYS A 277 -7.50 9.17 -6.80
N GLY A 278 -6.77 9.56 -7.85
CA GLY A 278 -5.32 9.33 -8.00
C GLY A 278 -4.95 7.89 -8.35
N GLY A 279 -5.92 7.02 -8.65
CA GLY A 279 -5.73 5.69 -9.19
C GLY A 279 -6.38 5.56 -10.57
N ALA A 280 -6.92 4.38 -10.87
CA ALA A 280 -7.71 4.10 -12.07
C ALA A 280 -9.20 4.10 -11.70
N ALA A 281 -9.75 5.26 -11.38
CA ALA A 281 -11.14 5.47 -11.02
C ALA A 281 -11.98 5.69 -12.26
#